data_4bae4e38f9b4f5aec0b1d8cf08c4824b
#
_entry.id   4bae4e38f9b4f5aec0b1d8cf08c4824b
#
_cell.length_a   1.000
_cell.length_b   1.000
_cell.length_c   1.000
_cell.angle_alpha   90.00
_cell.angle_beta   90.00
_cell.angle_gamma   90.00
#
_symmetry.space_group_name_H-M   'P 1'
#
loop_
_entity.id
_entity.type
_entity.pdbx_description
1 polymer ?
#
loop_
_entity_poly.entity_id
_entity_poly.type
_entity_poly.pdbx_seq_one_letter_code
_entity_poly.pdbx_strand_id
1 'polypeptide(L)'
;MAVDVQLVRTLRDQTGAGIMDCKEALEKSDGDMEKATQALREKGVASAGKRVGKDTNEGVIETYLHTGGRVGAMVELGCETDFVARTEEFQKLAHDIAMQVAAMGPVYIDKDEIEDGDTRSPAQISLMQQPFIKNGSLSVGEMVTELAGKVGENIRVVRFTRLAVGE
;
A
#
# COMPACT_ATOMS: atom_id res chain seq x y z
N MET A 1 -2.19 -19.70 -28.15
CA MET A 1 -1.02 -20.56 -27.83
C MET A 1 -1.11 -21.04 -26.41
N ALA A 2 -0.69 -22.27 -26.09
CA ALA A 2 -0.65 -22.72 -24.70
C ALA A 2 0.46 -21.95 -23.99
N VAL A 3 0.13 -21.23 -22.94
CA VAL A 3 1.12 -20.50 -22.12
C VAL A 3 1.99 -21.50 -21.38
N ASP A 4 3.29 -21.27 -21.36
CA ASP A 4 4.23 -22.10 -20.64
C ASP A 4 3.95 -22.05 -19.13
N VAL A 5 3.81 -23.24 -18.53
CA VAL A 5 3.56 -23.39 -17.08
C VAL A 5 4.66 -22.75 -16.25
N GLN A 6 5.90 -22.70 -16.74
CA GLN A 6 7.01 -22.06 -16.04
C GLN A 6 6.84 -20.54 -16.01
N LEU A 7 6.39 -19.91 -17.11
CA LEU A 7 6.09 -18.48 -17.14
C LEU A 7 4.96 -18.12 -16.14
N VAL A 8 3.92 -18.96 -16.06
CA VAL A 8 2.83 -18.76 -15.09
C VAL A 8 3.34 -18.81 -13.66
N ARG A 9 4.21 -19.76 -13.33
CA ARG A 9 4.83 -19.85 -12.00
C ARG A 9 5.69 -18.65 -11.70
N THR A 10 6.57 -18.27 -12.63
CA THR A 10 7.44 -17.10 -12.46
C THR A 10 6.63 -15.82 -12.23
N LEU A 11 5.58 -15.60 -13.02
CA LEU A 11 4.72 -14.43 -12.89
C LEU A 11 3.98 -14.43 -11.53
N ARG A 12 3.51 -15.61 -11.09
CA ARG A 12 2.89 -15.75 -9.76
C ARG A 12 3.87 -15.44 -8.64
N ASP A 13 5.09 -15.95 -8.71
CA ASP A 13 6.13 -15.72 -7.69
C ASP A 13 6.52 -14.24 -7.62
N GLN A 14 6.52 -13.53 -8.75
CA GLN A 14 6.80 -12.10 -8.81
C GLN A 14 5.64 -11.22 -8.31
N THR A 15 4.40 -11.59 -8.66
CA THR A 15 3.23 -10.73 -8.44
C THR A 15 2.38 -11.13 -7.24
N GLY A 16 2.47 -12.40 -6.79
CA GLY A 16 1.59 -12.97 -5.78
C GLY A 16 0.16 -13.18 -6.25
N ALA A 17 -0.16 -12.90 -7.52
CA ALA A 17 -1.51 -13.05 -8.07
C ALA A 17 -1.93 -14.53 -8.16
N GLY A 18 -3.25 -14.76 -8.27
CA GLY A 18 -3.79 -16.10 -8.45
C GLY A 18 -3.28 -16.78 -9.72
N ILE A 19 -3.10 -18.11 -9.69
CA ILE A 19 -2.54 -18.87 -10.82
C ILE A 19 -3.37 -18.70 -12.10
N MET A 20 -4.69 -18.62 -11.98
CA MET A 20 -5.59 -18.42 -13.11
C MET A 20 -5.47 -16.99 -13.67
N ASP A 21 -5.30 -16.00 -12.82
CA ASP A 21 -5.10 -14.61 -13.23
C ASP A 21 -3.76 -14.44 -13.96
N CYS A 22 -2.70 -15.08 -13.46
CA CYS A 22 -1.39 -15.10 -14.13
C CYS A 22 -1.47 -15.76 -15.51
N LYS A 23 -2.17 -16.88 -15.62
CA LYS A 23 -2.37 -17.57 -16.91
C LYS A 23 -3.13 -16.67 -17.88
N GLU A 24 -4.26 -16.11 -17.46
CA GLU A 24 -5.07 -15.21 -18.29
C GLU A 24 -4.29 -13.97 -18.73
N ALA A 25 -3.51 -13.37 -17.83
CA ALA A 25 -2.69 -12.21 -18.14
C ALA A 25 -1.62 -12.56 -19.20
N LEU A 26 -0.94 -13.70 -19.07
CA LEU A 26 0.04 -14.15 -20.05
C LEU A 26 -0.59 -14.50 -21.39
N GLU A 27 -1.76 -15.13 -21.42
CA GLU A 27 -2.50 -15.41 -22.64
C GLU A 27 -2.85 -14.13 -23.41
N LYS A 28 -3.33 -13.11 -22.71
CA LYS A 28 -3.67 -11.79 -23.29
C LYS A 28 -2.47 -10.97 -23.71
N SER A 29 -1.32 -11.25 -23.14
CA SER A 29 -0.05 -10.55 -23.43
C SER A 29 0.87 -11.34 -24.36
N ASP A 30 0.38 -12.40 -24.99
CA ASP A 30 1.18 -13.28 -25.88
C ASP A 30 2.49 -13.79 -25.24
N GLY A 31 2.46 -14.03 -23.91
CA GLY A 31 3.61 -14.49 -23.13
C GLY A 31 4.58 -13.38 -22.69
N ASP A 32 4.26 -12.11 -22.95
CA ASP A 32 5.05 -10.96 -22.50
C ASP A 32 4.88 -10.76 -21.00
N MET A 33 5.94 -10.99 -20.22
CA MET A 33 5.96 -10.92 -18.76
C MET A 33 5.70 -9.50 -18.22
N GLU A 34 6.24 -8.48 -18.89
CA GLU A 34 6.08 -7.09 -18.45
C GLU A 34 4.64 -6.64 -18.63
N LYS A 35 4.05 -6.89 -19.79
CA LYS A 35 2.64 -6.58 -20.06
C LYS A 35 1.69 -7.37 -19.16
N ALA A 36 1.99 -8.66 -18.92
CA ALA A 36 1.20 -9.49 -18.01
C ALA A 36 1.26 -8.97 -16.58
N THR A 37 2.44 -8.55 -16.10
CA THR A 37 2.61 -7.93 -14.78
C THR A 37 1.82 -6.63 -14.67
N GLN A 38 1.89 -5.77 -15.68
CA GLN A 38 1.14 -4.52 -15.72
C GLN A 38 -0.38 -4.76 -15.71
N ALA A 39 -0.86 -5.72 -16.50
CA ALA A 39 -2.28 -6.08 -16.54
C ALA A 39 -2.78 -6.63 -15.19
N LEU A 40 -1.96 -7.42 -14.49
CA LEU A 40 -2.27 -7.90 -13.15
C LEU A 40 -2.31 -6.78 -12.12
N ARG A 41 -1.39 -5.83 -12.21
CA ARG A 41 -1.38 -4.63 -11.35
C ARG A 41 -2.65 -3.80 -11.53
N GLU A 42 -3.04 -3.52 -12.76
CA GLU A 42 -4.28 -2.78 -13.08
C GLU A 42 -5.53 -3.52 -12.59
N LYS A 43 -5.58 -4.85 -12.76
CA LYS A 43 -6.66 -5.69 -12.24
C LYS A 43 -6.72 -5.66 -10.70
N GLY A 44 -5.56 -5.70 -10.04
CA GLY A 44 -5.44 -5.59 -8.59
C GLY A 44 -5.97 -4.25 -8.07
N VAL A 45 -5.56 -3.13 -8.68
CA VAL A 45 -6.04 -1.78 -8.35
C VAL A 45 -7.55 -1.67 -8.52
N ALA A 46 -8.10 -2.19 -9.61
CA ALA A 46 -9.54 -2.20 -9.85
C ALA A 46 -10.30 -3.08 -8.82
N SER A 47 -9.69 -4.18 -8.39
CA SER A 47 -10.25 -5.05 -7.34
C SER A 47 -10.21 -4.39 -5.97
N ALA A 48 -9.10 -3.71 -5.62
CA ALA A 48 -8.98 -2.95 -4.39
C ALA A 48 -10.06 -1.87 -4.29
N GLY A 49 -10.34 -1.16 -5.39
CA GLY A 49 -11.40 -0.15 -5.46
C GLY A 49 -12.80 -0.69 -5.09
N LYS A 50 -13.09 -1.96 -5.40
CA LYS A 50 -14.36 -2.61 -5.04
C LYS A 50 -14.43 -3.01 -3.55
N ARG A 51 -13.30 -3.04 -2.87
CA ARG A 51 -13.19 -3.39 -1.45
C ARG A 51 -13.22 -2.18 -0.53
N VAL A 52 -13.04 -0.99 -1.06
CA VAL A 52 -13.15 0.26 -0.31
C VAL A 52 -14.49 0.30 0.44
N GLY A 53 -14.45 0.57 1.75
CA GLY A 53 -15.63 0.56 2.62
C GLY A 53 -15.94 -0.77 3.29
N LYS A 54 -15.19 -1.84 3.02
CA LYS A 54 -15.23 -3.04 3.85
C LYS A 54 -14.60 -2.77 5.22
N ASP A 55 -15.18 -3.35 6.27
CA ASP A 55 -14.66 -3.21 7.62
C ASP A 55 -13.23 -3.76 7.73
N THR A 56 -12.36 -3.00 8.40
CA THR A 56 -10.97 -3.35 8.66
C THR A 56 -10.76 -3.42 10.17
N ASN A 57 -11.32 -4.46 10.79
CA ASN A 57 -11.32 -4.66 12.25
C ASN A 57 -10.07 -5.42 12.73
N GLU A 58 -9.27 -5.92 11.81
CA GLU A 58 -7.97 -6.54 12.06
C GLU A 58 -6.86 -5.62 11.57
N GLY A 59 -5.62 -5.90 11.95
CA GLY A 59 -4.49 -5.07 11.53
C GLY A 59 -3.32 -5.10 12.50
N VAL A 60 -2.48 -4.09 12.41
CA VAL A 60 -1.32 -3.91 13.31
C VAL A 60 -1.17 -2.45 13.71
N ILE A 61 -0.60 -2.25 14.90
CA ILE A 61 -0.03 -0.97 15.32
C ILE A 61 1.49 -1.10 15.14
N GLU A 62 2.04 -0.29 14.26
CA GLU A 62 3.47 -0.26 13.97
C GLU A 62 4.07 1.04 14.44
N THR A 63 5.32 0.98 14.90
CA THR A 63 6.06 2.14 15.40
C THR A 63 7.36 2.34 14.63
N TYR A 64 7.73 3.59 14.43
CA TYR A 64 9.03 3.96 13.93
C TYR A 64 9.66 5.02 14.83
N LEU A 65 10.86 4.74 15.31
CA LEU A 65 11.66 5.70 16.05
C LEU A 65 12.93 6.00 15.26
N HIS A 66 13.10 7.26 14.87
CA HIS A 66 14.28 7.67 14.12
C HIS A 66 15.54 7.61 14.99
N THR A 67 16.67 7.34 14.35
CA THR A 67 17.98 7.28 15.00
C THR A 67 18.21 8.53 15.84
N GLY A 68 18.59 8.35 17.10
CA GLY A 68 18.76 9.45 18.06
C GLY A 68 17.51 9.72 18.91
N GLY A 69 16.37 9.06 18.65
CA GLY A 69 15.20 9.09 19.54
C GLY A 69 14.46 10.42 19.62
N ARG A 70 14.67 11.33 18.66
CA ARG A 70 14.08 12.67 18.70
C ARG A 70 12.81 12.83 17.86
N VAL A 71 12.55 11.91 16.95
CA VAL A 71 11.35 11.86 16.10
C VAL A 71 10.86 10.44 16.05
N GLY A 72 9.57 10.25 16.23
CA GLY A 72 8.93 8.94 16.13
C GLY A 72 7.49 9.04 15.67
N ALA A 73 6.96 7.93 15.21
CA ALA A 73 5.57 7.80 14.82
C ALA A 73 5.00 6.44 15.21
N MET A 74 3.69 6.41 15.36
CA MET A 74 2.90 5.20 15.56
C MET A 74 1.75 5.24 14.55
N VAL A 75 1.50 4.14 13.86
CA VAL A 75 0.48 4.01 12.82
C VAL A 75 -0.36 2.78 13.08
N GLU A 76 -1.67 2.91 13.00
CA GLU A 76 -2.62 1.80 12.93
C GLU A 76 -2.96 1.54 11.46
N LEU A 77 -2.53 0.38 10.95
CA LEU A 77 -2.87 -0.11 9.61
C LEU A 77 -3.87 -1.24 9.75
N GLY A 78 -5.06 -1.07 9.17
CA GLY A 78 -6.16 -2.02 9.23
C GLY A 78 -6.31 -2.85 7.97
N CYS A 79 -6.80 -4.08 8.13
CA CYS A 79 -7.18 -5.01 7.06
C CYS A 79 -8.43 -5.81 7.48
N GLU A 80 -8.96 -6.66 6.58
CA GLU A 80 -10.19 -7.40 6.85
C GLU A 80 -9.94 -8.61 7.76
N THR A 81 -8.77 -9.30 7.62
CA THR A 81 -8.46 -10.53 8.36
C THR A 81 -7.12 -10.49 9.06
N ASP A 82 -7.00 -11.27 10.14
CA ASP A 82 -5.74 -11.46 10.87
C ASP A 82 -4.69 -12.24 10.03
N PHE A 83 -5.12 -13.01 9.03
CA PHE A 83 -4.21 -13.68 8.11
C PHE A 83 -3.37 -12.67 7.32
N VAL A 84 -4.00 -11.62 6.77
CA VAL A 84 -3.28 -10.55 6.06
C VAL A 84 -2.43 -9.74 7.03
N ALA A 85 -2.95 -9.41 8.21
CA ALA A 85 -2.19 -8.66 9.24
C ALA A 85 -0.86 -9.31 9.62
N ARG A 86 -0.77 -10.64 9.55
CA ARG A 86 0.45 -11.41 9.91
C ARG A 86 1.45 -11.57 8.76
N THR A 87 1.10 -11.18 7.55
CA THR A 87 2.02 -11.29 6.41
C THR A 87 3.18 -10.30 6.51
N GLU A 88 4.36 -10.73 6.07
CA GLU A 88 5.55 -9.87 6.06
C GLU A 88 5.34 -8.60 5.22
N GLU A 89 4.59 -8.71 4.12
CA GLU A 89 4.30 -7.59 3.22
C GLU A 89 3.42 -6.54 3.88
N PHE A 90 2.41 -6.96 4.65
CA PHE A 90 1.55 -6.04 5.39
C PHE A 90 2.32 -5.34 6.52
N GLN A 91 3.11 -6.09 7.28
CA GLN A 91 3.95 -5.53 8.35
C GLN A 91 5.01 -4.57 7.79
N LYS A 92 5.62 -4.91 6.66
CA LYS A 92 6.56 -4.04 5.97
C LYS A 92 5.88 -2.74 5.49
N LEU A 93 4.68 -2.83 4.92
CA LEU A 93 3.91 -1.64 4.54
C LEU A 93 3.62 -0.76 5.76
N ALA A 94 3.17 -1.34 6.88
CA ALA A 94 2.92 -0.61 8.11
C ALA A 94 4.18 0.12 8.61
N HIS A 95 5.34 -0.56 8.58
CA HIS A 95 6.63 0.03 8.96
C HIS A 95 7.04 1.18 8.02
N ASP A 96 6.91 0.98 6.72
CA ASP A 96 7.22 2.00 5.72
C ASP A 96 6.32 3.24 5.88
N ILE A 97 5.04 3.05 6.21
CA ILE A 97 4.11 4.15 6.50
C ILE A 97 4.49 4.87 7.81
N ALA A 98 4.82 4.14 8.89
CA ALA A 98 5.26 4.75 10.14
C ALA A 98 6.52 5.60 9.94
N MET A 99 7.47 5.12 9.14
CA MET A 99 8.66 5.86 8.78
C MET A 99 8.33 7.11 7.95
N GLN A 100 7.41 7.00 6.98
CA GLN A 100 6.91 8.14 6.19
C GLN A 100 6.31 9.22 7.08
N VAL A 101 5.44 8.84 8.03
CA VAL A 101 4.82 9.76 8.99
C VAL A 101 5.89 10.47 9.84
N ALA A 102 6.86 9.73 10.35
CA ALA A 102 7.94 10.32 11.15
C ALA A 102 8.76 11.34 10.33
N ALA A 103 9.08 11.02 9.08
CA ALA A 103 9.93 11.84 8.22
C ALA A 103 9.21 13.06 7.62
N MET A 104 7.99 12.88 7.14
CA MET A 104 7.28 13.90 6.35
C MET A 104 6.25 14.70 7.14
N GLY A 105 5.87 14.24 8.34
CA GLY A 105 4.96 14.95 9.25
C GLY A 105 3.60 15.29 8.61
N PRO A 106 2.86 14.34 8.01
CA PRO A 106 1.54 14.63 7.48
C PRO A 106 0.60 15.07 8.60
N VAL A 107 -0.41 15.86 8.24
CA VAL A 107 -1.44 16.35 9.17
C VAL A 107 -2.72 15.53 9.04
N TYR A 108 -3.04 15.11 7.81
CA TYR A 108 -4.24 14.35 7.46
C TYR A 108 -3.87 12.97 6.89
N ILE A 109 -4.80 12.03 6.97
CA ILE A 109 -4.63 10.73 6.31
C ILE A 109 -4.89 10.88 4.83
N ASP A 110 -6.07 11.40 4.45
CA ASP A 110 -6.47 11.58 3.05
C ASP A 110 -6.77 13.06 2.74
N LYS A 111 -6.74 13.39 1.45
CA LYS A 111 -7.05 14.75 0.95
C LYS A 111 -8.47 15.21 1.31
N ASP A 112 -9.40 14.26 1.43
CA ASP A 112 -10.81 14.56 1.74
C ASP A 112 -11.01 14.99 3.22
N GLU A 113 -9.98 14.82 4.07
CA GLU A 113 -9.96 15.28 5.46
C GLU A 113 -9.39 16.70 5.62
N ILE A 114 -8.84 17.28 4.53
CA ILE A 114 -8.22 18.61 4.58
C ILE A 114 -9.29 19.67 4.89
N GLU A 115 -9.05 20.42 5.95
CA GLU A 115 -9.97 21.47 6.40
C GLU A 115 -10.06 22.63 5.39
N ASP A 116 -11.26 23.19 5.27
CA ASP A 116 -11.49 24.39 4.45
C ASP A 116 -10.61 25.54 4.93
N GLY A 117 -9.81 26.08 4.01
CA GLY A 117 -8.88 27.18 4.31
C GLY A 117 -7.43 26.76 4.48
N ASP A 118 -7.11 25.47 4.56
CA ASP A 118 -5.72 25.02 4.45
C ASP A 118 -5.25 25.12 3.00
N THR A 119 -4.31 26.02 2.74
CA THR A 119 -3.81 26.31 1.37
C THR A 119 -2.61 25.48 0.96
N ARG A 120 -2.11 24.61 1.87
CA ARG A 120 -0.98 23.71 1.57
C ARG A 120 -1.42 22.64 0.59
N SER A 121 -0.48 22.17 -0.25
CA SER A 121 -0.82 21.12 -1.21
C SER A 121 -1.10 19.77 -0.52
N PRO A 122 -2.06 18.97 -1.01
CA PRO A 122 -2.31 17.64 -0.47
C PRO A 122 -1.07 16.75 -0.40
N ALA A 123 -0.17 16.85 -1.38
CA ALA A 123 1.10 16.11 -1.38
C ALA A 123 2.06 16.50 -0.24
N GLN A 124 1.85 17.63 0.43
CA GLN A 124 2.63 18.05 1.60
C GLN A 124 2.02 17.59 2.91
N ILE A 125 0.69 17.66 3.03
CA ILE A 125 0.00 17.53 4.32
C ILE A 125 -0.85 16.28 4.46
N SER A 126 -1.16 15.58 3.36
CA SER A 126 -1.99 14.38 3.38
C SER A 126 -1.15 13.13 3.09
N LEU A 127 -1.12 12.20 4.05
CA LEU A 127 -0.29 11.01 4.01
C LEU A 127 -0.44 10.21 2.71
N MET A 128 -1.69 9.96 2.31
CA MET A 128 -1.99 9.13 1.12
C MET A 128 -1.52 9.77 -0.18
N GLN A 129 -1.45 11.10 -0.24
CA GLN A 129 -1.00 11.86 -1.41
C GLN A 129 0.50 12.17 -1.41
N GLN A 130 1.21 11.91 -0.31
CA GLN A 130 2.64 12.13 -0.24
C GLN A 130 3.41 11.14 -1.12
N PRO A 131 4.42 11.60 -1.89
CA PRO A 131 5.39 10.71 -2.51
C PRO A 131 6.12 9.90 -1.44
N PHE A 132 6.30 8.60 -1.68
CA PHE A 132 6.99 7.74 -0.72
C PHE A 132 8.49 8.07 -0.66
N ILE A 133 9.02 8.27 0.54
CA ILE A 133 10.39 8.75 0.76
C ILE A 133 11.48 7.82 0.21
N LYS A 134 11.22 6.49 0.12
CA LYS A 134 12.17 5.54 -0.46
C LYS A 134 12.02 5.41 -1.98
N ASN A 135 10.87 5.79 -2.52
CA ASN A 135 10.57 5.73 -3.95
C ASN A 135 9.55 6.80 -4.33
N GLY A 136 10.03 7.98 -4.68
CA GLY A 136 9.18 9.12 -5.01
C GLY A 136 8.33 8.98 -6.29
N SER A 137 8.45 7.88 -7.03
CA SER A 137 7.59 7.58 -8.18
C SER A 137 6.23 7.00 -7.78
N LEU A 138 6.05 6.62 -6.51
CA LEU A 138 4.82 6.09 -5.94
C LEU A 138 4.38 6.96 -4.77
N SER A 139 3.09 7.20 -4.65
CA SER A 139 2.49 7.76 -3.44
C SER A 139 2.25 6.66 -2.39
N VAL A 140 2.09 7.07 -1.13
CA VAL A 140 1.69 6.14 -0.07
C VAL A 140 0.35 5.48 -0.39
N GLY A 141 -0.60 6.22 -0.95
CA GLY A 141 -1.89 5.70 -1.38
C GLY A 141 -1.79 4.62 -2.45
N GLU A 142 -0.89 4.78 -3.42
CA GLU A 142 -0.64 3.76 -4.43
C GLU A 142 -0.05 2.49 -3.82
N MET A 143 0.87 2.59 -2.85
CA MET A 143 1.42 1.44 -2.14
C MET A 143 0.34 0.66 -1.37
N VAL A 144 -0.54 1.36 -0.67
CA VAL A 144 -1.67 0.75 0.05
C VAL A 144 -2.61 0.05 -0.93
N THR A 145 -2.97 0.71 -2.04
CA THR A 145 -3.85 0.17 -3.08
C THR A 145 -3.24 -1.06 -3.76
N GLU A 146 -1.93 -1.03 -4.03
CA GLU A 146 -1.21 -2.14 -4.66
C GLU A 146 -1.22 -3.39 -3.76
N LEU A 147 -0.93 -3.23 -2.46
CA LEU A 147 -1.00 -4.36 -1.53
C LEU A 147 -2.44 -4.84 -1.35
N ALA A 148 -3.43 -3.95 -1.21
CA ALA A 148 -4.85 -4.32 -1.13
C ALA A 148 -5.30 -5.14 -2.35
N GLY A 149 -4.88 -4.74 -3.55
CA GLY A 149 -5.13 -5.48 -4.79
C GLY A 149 -4.47 -6.85 -4.82
N LYS A 150 -3.24 -6.96 -4.29
CA LYS A 150 -2.49 -8.21 -4.23
C LYS A 150 -3.11 -9.22 -3.26
N VAL A 151 -3.47 -8.78 -2.05
CA VAL A 151 -4.05 -9.65 -1.02
C VAL A 151 -5.56 -9.87 -1.17
N GLY A 152 -6.23 -9.02 -1.97
CA GLY A 152 -7.67 -9.10 -2.19
C GLY A 152 -8.51 -8.63 -1.01
N GLU A 153 -7.96 -7.82 -0.13
CA GLU A 153 -8.63 -7.25 1.04
C GLU A 153 -8.56 -5.72 1.04
N ASN A 154 -9.51 -5.08 1.74
CA ASN A 154 -9.40 -3.66 2.05
C ASN A 154 -8.26 -3.44 3.02
N ILE A 155 -7.39 -2.49 2.71
CA ILE A 155 -6.32 -2.02 3.59
C ILE A 155 -6.47 -0.51 3.73
N ARG A 156 -6.39 -0.02 4.95
CA ARG A 156 -6.43 1.43 5.18
C ARG A 156 -5.58 1.84 6.38
N VAL A 157 -5.03 3.04 6.31
CA VAL A 157 -4.50 3.73 7.49
C VAL A 157 -5.69 4.21 8.32
N VAL A 158 -5.80 3.72 9.56
CA VAL A 158 -6.92 4.08 10.46
C VAL A 158 -6.61 5.39 11.15
N ARG A 159 -5.41 5.51 11.71
CA ARG A 159 -4.89 6.70 12.39
C ARG A 159 -3.38 6.64 12.53
N PHE A 160 -2.79 7.77 12.82
CA PHE A 160 -1.38 7.85 13.18
C PHE A 160 -1.16 8.95 14.24
N THR A 161 -0.02 8.88 14.89
CA THR A 161 0.50 9.97 15.72
C THR A 161 1.98 10.15 15.45
N ARG A 162 2.46 11.37 15.50
CA ARG A 162 3.87 11.74 15.36
C ARG A 162 4.28 12.58 16.56
N LEU A 163 5.46 12.31 17.05
CA LEU A 163 6.09 13.09 18.11
C LEU A 163 7.49 13.51 17.64
N ALA A 164 7.83 14.75 17.85
CA ALA A 164 9.16 15.26 17.64
C ALA A 164 9.57 16.18 18.79
N VAL A 165 10.80 16.02 19.24
CA VAL A 165 11.32 16.83 20.36
C VAL A 165 11.51 18.27 19.91
N GLY A 166 10.78 19.18 20.53
CA GLY A 166 10.85 20.62 20.25
C GLY A 166 9.76 21.15 19.31
N GLU A 167 8.80 20.32 18.93
CA GLU A 167 7.58 20.72 18.21
C GLU A 167 6.40 20.79 19.15
#